data_21aa272490a3fd131de3a4925c041c95
#
_entry.id   21aa272490a3fd131de3a4925c041c95
#
_cell.length_a   1.000
_cell.length_b   1.000
_cell.length_c   1.000
_cell.angle_alpha   90.00
_cell.angle_beta   90.00
_cell.angle_gamma   90.00
#
_symmetry.space_group_name_H-M   'P 1'
#
loop_
_entity.id
_entity.type
_entity.pdbx_description
1 polymer ?
#
loop_
_entity_poly.entity_id
_entity_poly.type
_entity_poly.pdbx_seq_one_letter_code
_entity_poly.pdbx_strand_id
1 'polypeptide(L)'
;GLLAGMAGGRYGAKASTGFAKNLRNAMFDRIQTYSFANIDHFSTAGLVTRLTTDVTNVQNAYQMMLRMMMRAPASMICAMVMAFTINARLASIYLVAVVILGVILFFIIRHATAYFQQAFPKYDALNASVQENVSAIRVVKAYVREEQETSKFQYASKNIYDIFVRAEKNVIWNSPIMMFTVYTCIILISWFGAKMIVVKSLTTGELMSLLAAGGMAELPQ
;
A
#
# COMPACT_ATOMS: atom_id res chain seq x y z
N GLY A 1 12.98 11.99 18.78
CA GLY A 1 12.78 11.63 17.35
C GLY A 1 13.95 10.86 16.76
N LEU A 2 15.16 11.47 16.68
CA LEU A 2 16.30 10.94 15.93
C LEU A 2 16.79 9.58 16.47
N LEU A 3 16.97 9.43 17.76
CA LEU A 3 17.39 8.17 18.39
C LEU A 3 16.37 7.02 18.15
N ALA A 4 15.10 7.32 18.28
CA ALA A 4 14.04 6.33 18.00
C ALA A 4 14.02 5.91 16.52
N GLY A 5 14.22 6.85 15.59
CA GLY A 5 14.35 6.56 14.17
C GLY A 5 15.55 5.69 13.84
N MET A 6 16.72 5.97 14.41
CA MET A 6 17.92 5.15 14.24
C MET A 6 17.74 3.73 14.82
N ALA A 7 17.16 3.61 16.02
CA ALA A 7 16.87 2.33 16.63
C ALA A 7 15.88 1.53 15.78
N GLY A 8 14.77 2.14 15.34
CA GLY A 8 13.79 1.52 14.46
C GLY A 8 14.39 1.03 13.14
N GLY A 9 15.25 1.84 12.51
CA GLY A 9 15.97 1.45 11.29
C GLY A 9 16.89 0.25 11.50
N ARG A 10 17.67 0.27 12.60
CA ARG A 10 18.60 -0.82 12.94
C ARG A 10 17.88 -2.14 13.24
N TYR A 11 16.83 -2.08 14.07
CA TYR A 11 16.07 -3.29 14.41
C TYR A 11 15.23 -3.79 13.21
N GLY A 12 14.68 -2.90 12.40
CA GLY A 12 13.97 -3.25 11.18
C GLY A 12 14.89 -3.94 10.15
N ALA A 13 16.11 -3.44 9.95
CA ALA A 13 17.10 -4.07 9.09
C ALA A 13 17.51 -5.45 9.63
N LYS A 14 17.77 -5.58 10.94
CA LYS A 14 18.12 -6.86 11.58
C LYS A 14 16.97 -7.87 11.46
N ALA A 15 15.72 -7.44 11.64
CA ALA A 15 14.55 -8.30 11.50
C ALA A 15 14.37 -8.79 10.06
N SER A 16 14.47 -7.89 9.06
CA SER A 16 14.29 -8.24 7.65
C SER A 16 15.38 -9.17 7.11
N THR A 17 16.65 -8.91 7.48
CA THR A 17 17.76 -9.80 7.09
C THR A 17 17.70 -11.15 7.81
N GLY A 18 17.30 -11.18 9.08
CA GLY A 18 17.06 -12.41 9.84
C GLY A 18 15.93 -13.23 9.24
N PHE A 19 14.82 -12.59 8.87
CA PHE A 19 13.72 -13.24 8.18
C PHE A 19 14.16 -13.87 6.84
N ALA A 20 14.88 -13.11 6.01
CA ALA A 20 15.37 -13.61 4.73
C ALA A 20 16.35 -14.78 4.87
N LYS A 21 17.24 -14.71 5.88
CA LYS A 21 18.13 -15.83 6.22
C LYS A 21 17.34 -17.10 6.54
N ASN A 22 16.36 -16.98 7.46
CA ASN A 22 15.55 -18.13 7.87
C ASN A 22 14.69 -18.66 6.71
N LEU A 23 14.17 -17.79 5.88
CA LEU A 23 13.41 -18.18 4.69
C LEU A 23 14.28 -18.95 3.70
N ARG A 24 15.51 -18.46 3.40
CA ARG A 24 16.45 -19.16 2.53
C ARG A 24 16.81 -20.54 3.07
N ASN A 25 17.10 -20.63 4.37
CA ASN A 25 17.41 -21.91 5.00
C ASN A 25 16.22 -22.89 4.88
N ALA A 26 15.01 -22.48 5.26
CA ALA A 26 13.83 -23.30 5.18
C ALA A 26 13.50 -23.74 3.73
N MET A 27 13.69 -22.85 2.76
CA MET A 27 13.53 -23.19 1.33
C MET A 27 14.59 -24.19 0.89
N PHE A 28 15.85 -23.98 1.26
CA PHE A 28 16.94 -24.88 0.90
C PHE A 28 16.75 -26.26 1.50
N ASP A 29 16.41 -26.33 2.80
CA ASP A 29 16.10 -27.59 3.48
C ASP A 29 14.93 -28.33 2.80
N ARG A 30 13.91 -27.57 2.38
CA ARG A 30 12.78 -28.17 1.66
C ARG A 30 13.18 -28.72 0.29
N ILE A 31 14.03 -28.01 -0.45
CA ILE A 31 14.55 -28.50 -1.74
C ILE A 31 15.32 -29.79 -1.57
N GLN A 32 16.10 -29.94 -0.49
CA GLN A 32 16.85 -31.18 -0.20
C GLN A 32 15.92 -32.39 0.05
N THR A 33 14.67 -32.17 0.45
CA THR A 33 13.68 -33.23 0.65
C THR A 33 12.89 -33.57 -0.62
N TYR A 34 13.15 -32.91 -1.76
CA TYR A 34 12.44 -33.20 -3.01
C TYR A 34 12.88 -34.55 -3.60
N SER A 35 11.91 -35.30 -4.13
CA SER A 35 12.18 -36.46 -4.97
C SER A 35 12.68 -36.06 -6.34
N PHE A 36 13.32 -36.98 -7.04
CA PHE A 36 13.77 -36.70 -8.44
C PHE A 36 12.63 -36.24 -9.34
N ALA A 37 11.44 -36.81 -9.23
CA ALA A 37 10.27 -36.38 -9.98
C ALA A 37 9.85 -34.93 -9.69
N ASN A 38 10.04 -34.46 -8.45
CA ASN A 38 9.76 -33.06 -8.09
C ASN A 38 10.83 -32.12 -8.64
N ILE A 39 12.11 -32.55 -8.66
CA ILE A 39 13.21 -31.74 -9.20
C ILE A 39 13.05 -31.58 -10.71
N ASP A 40 12.65 -32.62 -11.42
CA ASP A 40 12.42 -32.57 -12.88
C ASP A 40 11.27 -31.61 -13.27
N HIS A 41 10.32 -31.37 -12.36
CA HIS A 41 9.23 -30.42 -12.57
C HIS A 41 9.66 -28.95 -12.44
N PHE A 42 10.75 -28.68 -11.70
CA PHE A 42 11.28 -27.34 -11.50
C PHE A 42 12.59 -27.16 -12.26
N SER A 43 12.72 -26.09 -13.05
CA SER A 43 14.01 -25.76 -13.64
C SER A 43 15.01 -25.36 -12.55
N THR A 44 16.25 -25.82 -12.66
CA THR A 44 17.33 -25.46 -11.72
C THR A 44 17.52 -23.94 -11.65
N ALA A 45 17.46 -23.25 -12.79
CA ALA A 45 17.51 -21.79 -12.86
C ALA A 45 16.35 -21.13 -12.08
N GLY A 46 15.15 -21.69 -12.17
CA GLY A 46 13.99 -21.22 -11.42
C GLY A 46 14.14 -21.37 -9.91
N LEU A 47 14.70 -22.47 -9.42
CA LEU A 47 14.98 -22.67 -8.00
C LEU A 47 16.03 -21.70 -7.48
N VAL A 48 17.11 -21.46 -8.26
CA VAL A 48 18.13 -20.47 -7.92
C VAL A 48 17.52 -19.06 -7.84
N THR A 49 16.72 -18.65 -8.82
CA THR A 49 16.05 -17.34 -8.84
C THR A 49 15.16 -17.16 -7.60
N ARG A 50 14.41 -18.18 -7.19
CA ARG A 50 13.58 -18.14 -5.98
C ARG A 50 14.40 -17.97 -4.71
N LEU A 51 15.52 -18.69 -4.57
CA LEU A 51 16.39 -18.59 -3.40
C LEU A 51 17.15 -17.26 -3.31
N THR A 52 17.38 -16.59 -4.43
CA THR A 52 18.15 -15.36 -4.52
C THR A 52 17.26 -14.14 -4.67
N THR A 53 16.70 -13.94 -5.85
CA THR A 53 15.97 -12.72 -6.25
C THR A 53 14.63 -12.62 -5.52
N ASP A 54 13.83 -13.70 -5.51
CA ASP A 54 12.50 -13.65 -4.92
C ASP A 54 12.58 -13.46 -3.41
N VAL A 55 13.48 -14.16 -2.72
CA VAL A 55 13.69 -13.96 -1.28
C VAL A 55 14.18 -12.54 -0.98
N THR A 56 15.01 -11.95 -1.84
CA THR A 56 15.47 -10.56 -1.69
C THR A 56 14.30 -9.57 -1.89
N ASN A 57 13.42 -9.81 -2.86
CA ASN A 57 12.23 -9.00 -3.06
C ASN A 57 11.28 -9.09 -1.86
N VAL A 58 11.06 -10.29 -1.33
CA VAL A 58 10.25 -10.50 -0.11
C VAL A 58 10.90 -9.82 1.10
N GLN A 59 12.23 -9.88 1.23
CA GLN A 59 12.96 -9.16 2.29
C GLN A 59 12.73 -7.65 2.23
N ASN A 60 12.84 -7.05 1.03
CA ASN A 60 12.63 -5.63 0.82
C ASN A 60 11.18 -5.23 1.11
N ALA A 61 10.22 -6.00 0.64
CA ALA A 61 8.80 -5.80 0.94
C ALA A 61 8.51 -5.88 2.45
N TYR A 62 9.06 -6.86 3.13
CA TYR A 62 8.94 -7.03 4.58
C TYR A 62 9.55 -5.84 5.35
N GLN A 63 10.74 -5.38 4.94
CA GLN A 63 11.38 -4.20 5.55
C GLN A 63 10.56 -2.94 5.36
N MET A 64 10.01 -2.72 4.16
CA MET A 64 9.14 -1.59 3.86
C MET A 64 7.86 -1.64 4.69
N MET A 65 7.23 -2.81 4.77
CA MET A 65 6.02 -3.05 5.56
C MET A 65 6.26 -2.78 7.04
N LEU A 66 7.35 -3.31 7.63
CA LEU A 66 7.72 -3.04 9.02
C LEU A 66 7.89 -1.54 9.29
N ARG A 67 8.60 -0.85 8.39
CA ARG A 67 8.84 0.60 8.54
C ARG A 67 7.52 1.38 8.53
N MET A 68 6.62 1.08 7.61
CA MET A 68 5.32 1.76 7.49
C MET A 68 4.39 1.42 8.66
N MET A 69 4.24 0.12 8.98
CA MET A 69 3.33 -0.33 10.05
C MET A 69 3.76 0.10 11.44
N MET A 70 5.04 0.32 11.67
CA MET A 70 5.51 0.80 12.97
C MET A 70 5.48 2.33 13.07
N ARG A 71 5.87 3.04 12.00
CA ARG A 71 5.97 4.50 12.03
C ARG A 71 4.60 5.19 12.04
N ALA A 72 3.68 4.79 11.15
CA ALA A 72 2.42 5.49 10.99
C ALA A 72 1.54 5.42 12.26
N PRO A 73 1.26 4.23 12.87
CA PRO A 73 0.49 4.19 14.10
C PRO A 73 1.20 4.86 15.27
N ALA A 74 2.52 4.71 15.39
CA ALA A 74 3.27 5.34 16.47
C ALA A 74 3.20 6.87 16.39
N SER A 75 3.39 7.47 15.21
CA SER A 75 3.27 8.91 15.02
C SER A 75 1.86 9.42 15.31
N MET A 76 0.82 8.68 14.87
CA MET A 76 -0.57 9.02 15.12
C MET A 76 -0.92 8.97 16.61
N ILE A 77 -0.48 7.91 17.33
CA ILE A 77 -0.70 7.79 18.77
C ILE A 77 0.03 8.91 19.52
N CYS A 78 1.30 9.19 19.20
CA CYS A 78 2.06 10.27 19.82
C CYS A 78 1.41 11.64 19.59
N ALA A 79 1.00 11.94 18.36
CA ALA A 79 0.32 13.19 18.02
C ALA A 79 -1.00 13.33 18.77
N MET A 80 -1.79 12.24 18.86
CA MET A 80 -3.06 12.22 19.58
C MET A 80 -2.87 12.42 21.08
N VAL A 81 -1.91 11.73 21.71
CA VAL A 81 -1.57 11.90 23.12
C VAL A 81 -1.16 13.34 23.40
N MET A 82 -0.26 13.92 22.59
CA MET A 82 0.14 15.32 22.73
C MET A 82 -1.04 16.29 22.56
N ALA A 83 -1.92 16.06 21.59
CA ALA A 83 -3.10 16.89 21.41
C ALA A 83 -4.04 16.84 22.63
N PHE A 84 -4.25 15.67 23.22
CA PHE A 84 -5.08 15.51 24.41
C PHE A 84 -4.45 16.15 25.66
N THR A 85 -3.12 16.17 25.79
CA THR A 85 -2.44 16.85 26.91
C THR A 85 -2.55 18.37 26.83
N ILE A 86 -2.67 18.94 25.62
CA ILE A 86 -2.82 20.38 25.42
C ILE A 86 -4.29 20.77 25.68
N ASN A 87 -5.23 20.19 24.96
CA ASN A 87 -6.64 20.48 25.14
C ASN A 87 -7.54 19.34 24.64
N ALA A 88 -8.16 18.62 25.57
CA ALA A 88 -8.99 17.46 25.26
C ALA A 88 -10.22 17.79 24.35
N ARG A 89 -10.78 19.01 24.49
CA ARG A 89 -11.93 19.43 23.69
C ARG A 89 -11.58 19.65 22.22
N LEU A 90 -10.44 20.27 21.94
CA LEU A 90 -9.94 20.45 20.57
C LEU A 90 -9.38 19.15 19.99
N ALA A 91 -8.71 18.34 20.82
CA ALA A 91 -8.20 17.03 20.41
C ALA A 91 -9.33 16.05 20.00
N SER A 92 -10.52 16.17 20.60
CA SER A 92 -11.67 15.34 20.21
C SER A 92 -12.09 15.56 18.75
N ILE A 93 -11.85 16.74 18.17
CA ILE A 93 -12.12 17.03 16.76
C ILE A 93 -11.25 16.14 15.88
N TYR A 94 -9.96 16.01 16.18
CA TYR A 94 -9.05 15.13 15.45
C TYR A 94 -9.45 13.66 15.58
N LEU A 95 -9.85 13.23 16.79
CA LEU A 95 -10.28 11.85 17.02
C LEU A 95 -11.50 11.49 16.18
N VAL A 96 -12.51 12.36 16.17
CA VAL A 96 -13.71 12.17 15.35
C VAL A 96 -13.37 12.14 13.86
N ALA A 97 -12.51 13.06 13.40
CA ALA A 97 -12.06 13.10 12.02
C ALA A 97 -11.31 11.82 11.60
N VAL A 98 -10.41 11.32 12.44
CA VAL A 98 -9.66 10.06 12.18
C VAL A 98 -10.62 8.88 12.08
N VAL A 99 -11.61 8.79 12.96
CA VAL A 99 -12.60 7.70 12.91
C VAL A 99 -13.44 7.78 11.62
N ILE A 100 -13.95 8.96 11.28
CA ILE A 100 -14.74 9.17 10.06
C ILE A 100 -13.90 8.83 8.82
N LEU A 101 -12.67 9.36 8.75
CA LEU A 101 -11.76 9.08 7.65
C LEU A 101 -11.45 7.59 7.54
N GLY A 102 -11.17 6.92 8.66
CA GLY A 102 -10.91 5.48 8.70
C GLY A 102 -12.08 4.65 8.14
N VAL A 103 -13.30 5.00 8.50
CA VAL A 103 -14.52 4.35 7.99
C VAL A 103 -14.66 4.58 6.47
N ILE A 104 -14.48 5.81 6.00
CA ILE A 104 -14.57 6.13 4.57
C ILE A 104 -13.50 5.37 3.78
N LEU A 105 -12.24 5.39 4.25
CA LEU A 105 -11.14 4.67 3.61
C LEU A 105 -11.38 3.16 3.59
N PHE A 106 -11.91 2.59 4.66
CA PHE A 106 -12.27 1.17 4.70
C PHE A 106 -13.25 0.81 3.58
N PHE A 107 -14.29 1.61 3.37
CA PHE A 107 -15.25 1.39 2.28
C PHE A 107 -14.63 1.56 0.90
N ILE A 108 -13.80 2.58 0.70
CA ILE A 108 -13.09 2.80 -0.57
C ILE A 108 -12.19 1.60 -0.90
N ILE A 109 -11.36 1.16 0.05
CA ILE A 109 -10.44 0.03 -0.14
C ILE A 109 -11.22 -1.26 -0.43
N ARG A 110 -12.25 -1.55 0.36
CA ARG A 110 -13.10 -2.73 0.16
C ARG A 110 -13.71 -2.77 -1.25
N HIS A 111 -14.19 -1.61 -1.71
CA HIS A 111 -14.82 -1.51 -3.02
C HIS A 111 -13.78 -1.61 -4.16
N ALA A 112 -12.65 -0.92 -4.04
CA ALA A 112 -11.57 -0.99 -5.00
C ALA A 112 -10.97 -2.40 -5.12
N THR A 113 -10.76 -3.11 -3.99
CA THR A 113 -10.24 -4.48 -3.98
C THR A 113 -11.11 -5.44 -4.79
N ALA A 114 -12.43 -5.29 -4.75
CA ALA A 114 -13.35 -6.12 -5.53
C ALA A 114 -13.13 -5.98 -7.06
N TYR A 115 -12.81 -4.78 -7.55
CA TYR A 115 -12.48 -4.57 -8.96
C TYR A 115 -11.10 -5.13 -9.32
N PHE A 116 -10.10 -4.95 -8.46
CA PHE A 116 -8.78 -5.52 -8.70
C PHE A 116 -8.79 -7.04 -8.76
N GLN A 117 -9.57 -7.71 -7.89
CA GLN A 117 -9.74 -9.16 -7.94
C GLN A 117 -10.38 -9.65 -9.24
N GLN A 118 -11.25 -8.85 -9.87
CA GLN A 118 -11.82 -9.17 -11.19
C GLN A 118 -10.82 -8.97 -12.34
N ALA A 119 -9.80 -8.13 -12.14
CA ALA A 119 -8.81 -7.86 -13.17
C ALA A 119 -7.81 -9.01 -13.34
N PHE A 120 -7.40 -9.70 -12.25
CA PHE A 120 -6.39 -10.76 -12.32
C PHE A 120 -6.73 -11.90 -13.28
N PRO A 121 -7.92 -12.52 -13.23
CA PRO A 121 -8.26 -13.59 -14.19
C PRO A 121 -8.26 -13.14 -15.65
N LYS A 122 -8.54 -11.85 -15.89
CA LYS A 122 -8.52 -11.30 -17.25
C LYS A 122 -7.09 -11.05 -17.74
N TYR A 123 -6.19 -10.72 -16.84
CA TYR A 123 -4.75 -10.69 -17.14
C TYR A 123 -4.22 -12.06 -17.50
N ASP A 124 -4.59 -13.08 -16.74
CA ASP A 124 -4.16 -14.45 -17.01
C ASP A 124 -4.70 -14.93 -18.37
N ALA A 125 -5.95 -14.62 -18.70
CA ALA A 125 -6.54 -14.92 -20.00
C ALA A 125 -5.85 -14.18 -21.15
N LEU A 126 -5.48 -12.91 -20.96
CA LEU A 126 -4.73 -12.14 -21.94
C LEU A 126 -3.34 -12.74 -22.16
N ASN A 127 -2.61 -13.04 -21.07
CA ASN A 127 -1.28 -13.64 -21.15
C ASN A 127 -1.31 -15.00 -21.84
N ALA A 128 -2.30 -15.85 -21.54
CA ALA A 128 -2.49 -17.13 -22.21
C ALA A 128 -2.76 -16.94 -23.72
N SER A 129 -3.60 -15.98 -24.09
CA SER A 129 -3.89 -15.67 -25.50
C SER A 129 -2.65 -15.16 -26.25
N VAL A 130 -1.82 -14.33 -25.60
CA VAL A 130 -0.55 -13.87 -26.18
C VAL A 130 0.42 -15.02 -26.38
N GLN A 131 0.57 -15.87 -25.36
CA GLN A 131 1.47 -17.03 -25.41
C GLN A 131 1.03 -18.02 -26.51
N GLU A 132 -0.27 -18.28 -26.63
CA GLU A 132 -0.83 -19.11 -27.70
C GLU A 132 -0.54 -18.52 -29.08
N ASN A 133 -0.80 -17.22 -29.27
CA ASN A 133 -0.58 -16.53 -30.53
C ASN A 133 0.91 -16.52 -30.93
N VAL A 134 1.82 -16.19 -30.00
CA VAL A 134 3.26 -16.19 -30.25
C VAL A 134 3.77 -17.60 -30.59
N SER A 135 3.26 -18.63 -29.91
CA SER A 135 3.62 -20.01 -30.16
C SER A 135 3.13 -20.49 -31.54
N ALA A 136 1.94 -20.05 -31.95
CA ALA A 136 1.29 -20.40 -33.20
C ALA A 136 1.51 -19.37 -34.34
N ILE A 137 2.45 -18.44 -34.19
CA ILE A 137 2.60 -17.29 -35.10
C ILE A 137 2.79 -17.71 -36.58
N ARG A 138 3.42 -18.85 -36.84
CA ARG A 138 3.58 -19.38 -38.19
C ARG A 138 2.24 -19.78 -38.81
N VAL A 139 1.33 -20.33 -38.01
CA VAL A 139 -0.02 -20.72 -38.44
C VAL A 139 -0.86 -19.47 -38.70
N VAL A 140 -0.83 -18.50 -37.81
CA VAL A 140 -1.50 -17.20 -37.97
C VAL A 140 -1.09 -16.54 -39.29
N LYS A 141 0.21 -16.52 -39.57
CA LYS A 141 0.75 -15.98 -40.84
C LYS A 141 0.38 -16.80 -42.06
N ALA A 142 0.43 -18.11 -41.96
CA ALA A 142 0.08 -18.98 -43.08
C ALA A 142 -1.39 -18.83 -43.50
N TYR A 143 -2.31 -18.56 -42.55
CA TYR A 143 -3.73 -18.37 -42.82
C TYR A 143 -4.15 -16.90 -42.94
N VAL A 144 -3.21 -15.94 -42.94
CA VAL A 144 -3.43 -14.48 -43.07
C VAL A 144 -4.50 -13.99 -42.04
N ARG A 145 -4.35 -14.41 -40.78
CA ARG A 145 -5.32 -14.08 -39.72
C ARG A 145 -4.79 -13.02 -38.71
N GLU A 146 -3.79 -12.27 -39.08
CA GLU A 146 -3.14 -11.26 -38.21
C GLU A 146 -4.15 -10.20 -37.72
N GLU A 147 -5.04 -9.74 -38.61
CA GLU A 147 -6.01 -8.71 -38.28
C GLU A 147 -7.05 -9.23 -37.28
N GLN A 148 -7.48 -10.48 -37.42
CA GLN A 148 -8.42 -11.11 -36.49
C GLN A 148 -7.80 -11.30 -35.10
N GLU A 149 -6.56 -11.76 -35.03
CA GLU A 149 -5.84 -11.93 -33.75
C GLU A 149 -5.54 -10.58 -33.09
N THR A 150 -5.17 -9.56 -33.88
CA THR A 150 -4.98 -8.19 -33.37
C THR A 150 -6.28 -7.63 -32.79
N SER A 151 -7.41 -7.82 -33.46
CA SER A 151 -8.72 -7.38 -32.96
C SER A 151 -9.10 -8.08 -31.65
N LYS A 152 -8.87 -9.40 -31.56
CA LYS A 152 -9.10 -10.20 -30.35
C LYS A 152 -8.26 -9.69 -29.17
N PHE A 153 -6.98 -9.41 -29.42
CA PHE A 153 -6.08 -8.85 -28.41
C PHE A 153 -6.53 -7.45 -27.95
N GLN A 154 -6.88 -6.57 -28.90
CA GLN A 154 -7.36 -5.22 -28.58
C GLN A 154 -8.63 -5.26 -27.73
N TYR A 155 -9.56 -6.16 -28.02
CA TYR A 155 -10.77 -6.34 -27.22
C TYR A 155 -10.45 -6.80 -25.79
N ALA A 156 -9.56 -7.79 -25.63
CA ALA A 156 -9.13 -8.27 -24.31
C ALA A 156 -8.41 -7.17 -23.52
N SER A 157 -7.50 -6.45 -24.16
CA SER A 157 -6.77 -5.31 -23.58
C SER A 157 -7.73 -4.20 -23.14
N LYS A 158 -8.73 -3.86 -23.97
CA LYS A 158 -9.75 -2.87 -23.63
C LYS A 158 -10.59 -3.28 -22.42
N ASN A 159 -10.95 -4.55 -22.30
CA ASN A 159 -11.68 -5.06 -21.14
C ASN A 159 -10.88 -4.91 -19.84
N ILE A 160 -9.57 -5.14 -19.88
CA ILE A 160 -8.67 -4.92 -18.74
C ILE A 160 -8.60 -3.42 -18.43
N TYR A 161 -8.39 -2.58 -19.43
CA TYR A 161 -8.37 -1.13 -19.28
C TYR A 161 -9.63 -0.61 -18.59
N ASP A 162 -10.81 -1.03 -19.04
CA ASP A 162 -12.09 -0.58 -18.48
C ASP A 162 -12.26 -0.96 -16.99
N ILE A 163 -11.77 -2.14 -16.59
CA ILE A 163 -11.80 -2.56 -15.18
C ILE A 163 -10.84 -1.72 -14.34
N PHE A 164 -9.59 -1.50 -14.82
CA PHE A 164 -8.63 -0.67 -14.11
C PHE A 164 -9.11 0.77 -13.97
N VAL A 165 -9.66 1.36 -15.03
CA VAL A 165 -10.24 2.70 -14.96
C VAL A 165 -11.37 2.79 -13.93
N ARG A 166 -12.20 1.76 -13.78
CA ARG A 166 -13.25 1.71 -12.75
C ARG A 166 -12.65 1.58 -11.35
N ALA A 167 -11.62 0.76 -11.18
CA ALA A 167 -10.91 0.62 -9.92
C ALA A 167 -10.25 1.95 -9.52
N GLU A 168 -9.50 2.57 -10.44
CA GLU A 168 -8.81 3.84 -10.22
C GLU A 168 -9.77 4.99 -9.92
N LYS A 169 -10.93 5.07 -10.58
CA LYS A 169 -11.96 6.07 -10.27
C LYS A 169 -12.42 6.03 -8.81
N ASN A 170 -12.42 4.87 -8.19
CA ASN A 170 -12.74 4.77 -6.76
C ASN A 170 -11.57 5.18 -5.87
N VAL A 171 -10.35 4.84 -6.27
CA VAL A 171 -9.13 5.16 -5.51
C VAL A 171 -8.82 6.66 -5.58
N ILE A 172 -9.11 7.32 -6.70
CA ILE A 172 -8.82 8.75 -6.89
C ILE A 172 -9.56 9.66 -5.90
N TRP A 173 -10.71 9.22 -5.38
CA TRP A 173 -11.44 9.94 -4.33
C TRP A 173 -10.71 9.98 -2.98
N ASN A 174 -9.72 9.11 -2.80
CA ASN A 174 -8.94 9.07 -1.56
C ASN A 174 -8.25 10.41 -1.26
N SER A 175 -7.57 10.99 -2.24
CA SER A 175 -6.82 12.24 -2.06
C SER A 175 -7.72 13.46 -1.77
N PRO A 176 -8.80 13.74 -2.53
CA PRO A 176 -9.72 14.82 -2.20
C PRO A 176 -10.39 14.67 -0.82
N ILE A 177 -10.80 13.47 -0.45
CA ILE A 177 -11.45 13.23 0.86
C ILE A 177 -10.47 13.49 1.99
N MET A 178 -9.23 13.01 1.84
CA MET A 178 -8.17 13.23 2.83
C MET A 178 -7.89 14.71 2.99
N MET A 179 -7.68 15.45 1.89
CA MET A 179 -7.46 16.90 1.92
C MET A 179 -8.64 17.66 2.52
N PHE A 180 -9.86 17.30 2.13
CA PHE A 180 -11.05 17.92 2.68
C PHE A 180 -11.16 17.74 4.20
N THR A 181 -10.91 16.54 4.68
CA THR A 181 -10.93 16.22 6.13
C THR A 181 -9.91 17.05 6.89
N VAL A 182 -8.69 17.14 6.37
CA VAL A 182 -7.59 17.90 6.95
C VAL A 182 -7.93 19.39 7.05
N TYR A 183 -8.29 20.00 5.92
CA TYR A 183 -8.64 21.43 5.92
C TYR A 183 -9.85 21.72 6.81
N THR A 184 -10.82 20.81 6.86
CA THR A 184 -11.96 20.95 7.78
C THR A 184 -11.50 20.93 9.25
N CYS A 185 -10.58 20.03 9.62
CA CYS A 185 -9.99 20.01 10.96
C CYS A 185 -9.24 21.30 11.28
N ILE A 186 -8.41 21.78 10.35
CA ILE A 186 -7.66 23.05 10.53
C ILE A 186 -8.62 24.21 10.76
N ILE A 187 -9.66 24.34 9.95
CA ILE A 187 -10.66 25.41 10.08
C ILE A 187 -11.40 25.31 11.42
N LEU A 188 -11.88 24.12 11.80
CA LEU A 188 -12.60 23.94 13.05
C LEU A 188 -11.71 24.23 14.26
N ILE A 189 -10.49 23.72 14.29
CA ILE A 189 -9.56 23.93 15.40
C ILE A 189 -9.13 25.39 15.48
N SER A 190 -8.89 26.06 14.36
CA SER A 190 -8.59 27.49 14.33
C SER A 190 -9.76 28.30 14.84
N TRP A 191 -11.00 27.97 14.42
CA TRP A 191 -12.20 28.67 14.83
C TRP A 191 -12.50 28.51 16.33
N PHE A 192 -12.52 27.27 16.82
CA PHE A 192 -12.78 27.02 18.23
C PHE A 192 -11.61 27.45 19.12
N GLY A 193 -10.37 27.26 18.64
CA GLY A 193 -9.16 27.69 19.33
C GLY A 193 -9.10 29.21 19.50
N ALA A 194 -9.42 29.97 18.45
CA ALA A 194 -9.51 31.44 18.52
C ALA A 194 -10.53 31.90 19.57
N LYS A 195 -11.74 31.28 19.60
CA LYS A 195 -12.73 31.56 20.64
C LYS A 195 -12.22 31.26 22.05
N MET A 196 -11.46 30.18 22.22
CA MET A 196 -10.89 29.80 23.51
C MET A 196 -9.76 30.75 23.96
N ILE A 197 -8.99 31.31 23.00
CA ILE A 197 -7.98 32.33 23.28
C ILE A 197 -8.62 33.62 23.81
N VAL A 198 -9.70 34.07 23.18
CA VAL A 198 -10.46 35.28 23.63
C VAL A 198 -10.95 35.10 25.08
N VAL A 199 -11.38 33.91 25.47
CA VAL A 199 -11.83 33.58 26.83
C VAL A 199 -10.64 33.28 27.78
N LYS A 200 -9.39 33.41 27.27
CA LYS A 200 -8.15 33.12 28.03
C LYS A 200 -8.03 31.68 28.55
N SER A 201 -8.73 30.73 27.94
CA SER A 201 -8.66 29.31 28.28
C SER A 201 -7.64 28.51 27.46
N LEU A 202 -7.02 29.15 26.45
CA LEU A 202 -5.99 28.58 25.60
C LEU A 202 -4.97 29.68 25.25
N THR A 203 -3.69 29.33 25.14
CA THR A 203 -2.64 30.23 24.64
C THR A 203 -2.46 30.09 23.12
N THR A 204 -1.92 31.13 22.50
CA THR A 204 -1.58 31.09 21.06
C THR A 204 -0.55 30.01 20.73
N GLY A 205 0.40 29.77 21.64
CA GLY A 205 1.40 28.72 21.49
C GLY A 205 0.80 27.29 21.52
N GLU A 206 -0.18 27.07 22.40
CA GLU A 206 -0.92 25.80 22.47
C GLU A 206 -1.74 25.56 21.20
N LEU A 207 -2.40 26.58 20.65
CA LEU A 207 -3.12 26.47 19.39
C LEU A 207 -2.17 26.11 18.22
N MET A 208 -1.02 26.81 18.13
CA MET A 208 -0.01 26.50 17.11
C MET A 208 0.55 25.08 17.25
N SER A 209 0.75 24.61 18.48
CA SER A 209 1.20 23.24 18.75
C SER A 209 0.16 22.19 18.33
N LEU A 210 -1.13 22.47 18.54
CA LEU A 210 -2.21 21.61 18.08
C LEU A 210 -2.28 21.53 16.54
N LEU A 211 -2.16 22.67 15.86
CA LEU A 211 -2.15 22.71 14.39
C LEU A 211 -0.91 21.98 13.82
N ALA A 212 0.25 22.13 14.45
CA ALA A 212 1.48 21.43 14.07
C ALA A 212 1.37 19.91 14.30
N ALA A 213 0.70 19.46 15.38
CA ALA A 213 0.48 18.06 15.65
C ALA A 213 -0.43 17.41 14.57
N GLY A 214 -1.46 18.14 14.11
CA GLY A 214 -2.29 17.72 12.98
C GLY A 214 -1.52 17.62 11.67
N GLY A 215 -0.67 18.61 11.35
CA GLY A 215 0.15 18.62 10.14
C GLY A 215 1.25 17.54 10.12
N MET A 216 1.76 17.12 11.28
CA MET A 216 2.73 16.01 11.34
C MET A 216 2.13 14.64 10.97
N ALA A 217 0.81 14.50 11.05
CA ALA A 217 0.13 13.28 10.62
C ALA A 217 0.03 13.16 9.08
N GLU A 218 0.34 14.24 8.35
CA GLU A 218 0.10 14.36 6.91
C GLU A 218 1.33 14.24 6.03
N LEU A 219 2.54 14.33 6.55
CA LEU A 219 3.73 14.28 5.69
C LEU A 219 3.92 12.88 5.12
N PRO A 220 3.46 12.63 3.86
CA PRO A 220 3.94 11.49 3.10
C PRO A 220 5.40 11.77 2.76
N GLN A 221 6.28 10.92 3.24
CA GLN A 221 7.69 10.85 2.81
C GLN A 221 7.88 9.63 1.93
#